data_110ee479fe06c4461bd09ce56b3d44e5
#
_entry.id   110ee479fe06c4461bd09ce56b3d44e5
#
_cell.length_a   1.000
_cell.length_b   1.000
_cell.length_c   1.000
_cell.angle_alpha   90.00
_cell.angle_beta   90.00
_cell.angle_gamma   90.00
#
_symmetry.space_group_name_H-M   'P 1'
#
loop_
_entity.id
_entity.type
_entity.pdbx_description
1 polymer ?
#
loop_
_entity_poly.entity_id
_entity_poly.type
_entity_poly.pdbx_seq_one_letter_code
_entity_poly.pdbx_strand_id
1 'polypeptide(L)'
;MTGRGAIRTMRALMANTKSAEKRAREAVARRARNVAQRSKVRSAVRKVVEAVRAGNKAEAAAALKAAAPVIDAMARKGIIHRNKAARHKSRLAAQVKALSK
;
A
#
# COMPACT_ATOMS: atom_id res chain seq x y z
N MET A 1 -52.83 8.23 8.60
CA MET A 1 -52.31 7.54 7.86
C MET A 1 -50.90 7.38 7.55
N THR A 2 -50.29 6.62 8.19
CA THR A 2 -48.86 6.43 8.27
C THR A 2 -48.36 5.30 7.41
N GLY A 3 -49.21 4.51 6.77
CA GLY A 3 -48.81 3.34 5.99
C GLY A 3 -47.86 3.62 4.84
N ARG A 4 -48.12 4.66 4.06
CA ARG A 4 -47.26 5.02 2.91
C ARG A 4 -45.91 5.53 3.37
N GLY A 5 -45.87 6.31 4.44
CA GLY A 5 -44.64 6.81 5.00
C GLY A 5 -43.76 5.70 5.57
N ALA A 6 -44.38 4.75 6.24
CA ALA A 6 -43.70 3.58 6.82
C ALA A 6 -43.06 2.73 5.71
N ILE A 7 -43.81 2.49 4.60
CA ILE A 7 -43.30 1.73 3.46
C ILE A 7 -42.11 2.43 2.80
N ARG A 8 -42.19 3.74 2.61
CA ARG A 8 -41.09 4.51 2.05
C ARG A 8 -39.86 4.45 2.94
N THR A 9 -40.06 4.57 4.26
CA THR A 9 -38.97 4.50 5.24
C THR A 9 -38.32 3.12 5.20
N MET A 10 -39.12 2.06 5.16
CA MET A 10 -38.59 0.69 5.06
C MET A 10 -37.78 0.48 3.79
N ARG A 11 -38.28 0.95 2.64
CA ARG A 11 -37.55 0.85 1.36
C ARG A 11 -36.25 1.62 1.41
N ALA A 12 -36.26 2.81 1.97
CA ALA A 12 -35.05 3.62 2.12
C ALA A 12 -34.04 2.93 3.03
N LEU A 13 -34.48 2.37 4.15
CA LEU A 13 -33.63 1.62 5.07
C LEU A 13 -33.05 0.38 4.41
N MET A 14 -33.87 -0.37 3.66
CA MET A 14 -33.41 -1.56 2.94
C MET A 14 -32.39 -1.21 1.86
N ALA A 15 -32.61 -0.13 1.10
CA ALA A 15 -31.69 0.35 0.10
C ALA A 15 -30.37 0.80 0.73
N ASN A 16 -30.44 1.53 1.85
CA ASN A 16 -29.27 1.96 2.59
C ASN A 16 -28.49 0.78 3.15
N THR A 17 -29.16 -0.24 3.64
CA THR A 17 -28.54 -1.45 4.16
C THR A 17 -27.78 -2.20 3.05
N LYS A 18 -28.42 -2.36 1.89
CA LYS A 18 -27.77 -3.00 0.73
C LYS A 18 -26.55 -2.21 0.26
N SER A 19 -26.67 -0.88 0.21
CA SER A 19 -25.55 0.00 -0.14
C SER A 19 -24.44 -0.11 0.89
N ALA A 20 -24.77 -0.16 2.18
CA ALA A 20 -23.82 -0.29 3.26
C ALA A 20 -23.10 -1.64 3.19
N GLU A 21 -23.82 -2.72 2.89
CA GLU A 21 -23.23 -4.05 2.72
C GLU A 21 -22.25 -4.08 1.55
N LYS A 22 -22.64 -3.48 0.43
CA LYS A 22 -21.79 -3.38 -0.76
C LYS A 22 -20.52 -2.58 -0.44
N ARG A 23 -20.67 -1.43 0.22
CA ARG A 23 -19.53 -0.60 0.63
C ARG A 23 -18.61 -1.35 1.58
N ALA A 24 -19.17 -2.12 2.51
CA ALA A 24 -18.40 -2.92 3.44
C ALA A 24 -17.57 -3.98 2.72
N ARG A 25 -18.18 -4.70 1.75
CA ARG A 25 -17.47 -5.69 0.96
C ARG A 25 -16.36 -5.05 0.12
N GLU A 26 -16.65 -3.91 -0.50
CA GLU A 26 -15.66 -3.17 -1.28
C GLU A 26 -14.51 -2.68 -0.41
N ALA A 27 -14.82 -2.20 0.81
CA ALA A 27 -13.81 -1.74 1.76
C ALA A 27 -12.91 -2.89 2.21
N VAL A 28 -13.47 -4.07 2.47
CA VAL A 28 -12.70 -5.27 2.86
C VAL A 28 -11.78 -5.68 1.71
N ALA A 29 -12.29 -5.75 0.48
CA ALA A 29 -11.50 -6.11 -0.70
C ALA A 29 -10.38 -5.10 -0.95
N ARG A 30 -10.67 -3.80 -0.80
CA ARG A 30 -9.68 -2.73 -0.95
C ARG A 30 -8.60 -2.83 0.11
N ARG A 31 -9.00 -3.06 1.36
CA ARG A 31 -8.05 -3.22 2.49
C ARG A 31 -7.12 -4.40 2.24
N ALA A 32 -7.66 -5.54 1.80
CA ALA A 32 -6.86 -6.73 1.51
C ALA A 32 -5.83 -6.44 0.41
N ARG A 33 -6.24 -5.76 -0.68
CA ARG A 33 -5.33 -5.36 -1.74
C ARG A 33 -4.25 -4.40 -1.25
N ASN A 34 -4.64 -3.42 -0.42
CA ASN A 34 -3.71 -2.44 0.12
C ASN A 34 -2.68 -3.08 1.05
N VAL A 35 -3.12 -4.03 1.89
CA VAL A 35 -2.22 -4.79 2.77
C VAL A 35 -1.22 -5.59 1.94
N ALA A 36 -1.68 -6.28 0.89
CA ALA A 36 -0.81 -7.04 0.00
C ALA A 36 0.22 -6.14 -0.68
N GLN A 37 -0.18 -4.97 -1.15
CA GLN A 37 0.71 -4.02 -1.81
C GLN A 37 1.72 -3.41 -0.84
N ARG A 38 1.30 -3.09 0.39
CA ARG A 38 2.21 -2.62 1.45
C ARG A 38 3.25 -3.70 1.78
N SER A 39 2.83 -4.96 1.81
CA SER A 39 3.73 -6.09 2.02
C SER A 39 4.79 -6.17 0.93
N LYS A 40 4.43 -5.89 -0.32
CA LYS A 40 5.39 -5.84 -1.44
C LYS A 40 6.44 -4.76 -1.22
N VAL A 41 6.03 -3.57 -0.75
CA VAL A 41 6.96 -2.49 -0.43
C VAL A 41 7.91 -2.91 0.69
N ARG A 42 7.37 -3.48 1.76
CA ARG A 42 8.18 -3.97 2.88
C ARG A 42 9.18 -5.02 2.44
N SER A 43 8.75 -5.96 1.61
CA SER A 43 9.63 -7.01 1.08
C SER A 43 10.75 -6.43 0.23
N ALA A 44 10.44 -5.46 -0.62
CA ALA A 44 11.44 -4.80 -1.46
C ALA A 44 12.46 -4.05 -0.60
N VAL A 45 12.01 -3.30 0.40
CA VAL A 45 12.88 -2.58 1.33
C VAL A 45 13.75 -3.56 2.11
N ARG A 46 13.15 -4.65 2.61
CA ARG A 46 13.87 -5.67 3.38
C ARG A 46 15.00 -6.30 2.57
N LYS A 47 14.76 -6.60 1.30
CA LYS A 47 15.80 -7.18 0.43
C LYS A 47 17.01 -6.27 0.31
N VAL A 48 16.79 -4.96 0.18
CA VAL A 48 17.88 -3.99 0.14
C VAL A 48 18.63 -3.96 1.46
N VAL A 49 17.89 -3.89 2.58
CA VAL A 49 18.48 -3.84 3.92
C VAL A 49 19.30 -5.10 4.20
N GLU A 50 18.78 -6.27 3.86
CA GLU A 50 19.49 -7.55 4.04
C GLU A 50 20.78 -7.61 3.22
N ALA A 51 20.74 -7.14 1.97
CA ALA A 51 21.93 -7.09 1.12
C ALA A 51 22.97 -6.11 1.68
N VAL A 52 22.53 -4.98 2.23
CA VAL A 52 23.42 -4.01 2.88
C VAL A 52 24.05 -4.62 4.13
N ARG A 53 23.27 -5.31 4.95
CA ARG A 53 23.79 -5.98 6.15
C ARG A 53 24.78 -7.08 5.82
N ALA A 54 24.58 -7.79 4.73
CA ALA A 54 25.50 -8.80 4.24
C ALA A 54 26.78 -8.20 3.66
N GLY A 55 26.80 -6.89 3.43
CA GLY A 55 27.95 -6.21 2.86
C GLY A 55 28.14 -6.44 1.37
N ASN A 56 27.13 -6.98 0.69
CA ASN A 56 27.20 -7.25 -0.74
C ASN A 56 26.68 -6.06 -1.55
N LYS A 57 27.59 -5.22 -2.01
CA LYS A 57 27.29 -4.01 -2.76
C LYS A 57 26.52 -4.31 -4.05
N ALA A 58 26.92 -5.33 -4.79
CA ALA A 58 26.30 -5.69 -6.07
C ALA A 58 24.83 -6.09 -5.87
N GLU A 59 24.55 -6.95 -4.89
CA GLU A 59 23.19 -7.35 -4.55
C GLU A 59 22.38 -6.18 -4.02
N ALA A 60 22.98 -5.35 -3.17
CA ALA A 60 22.31 -4.17 -2.62
C ALA A 60 21.91 -3.19 -3.73
N ALA A 61 22.79 -2.93 -4.67
CA ALA A 61 22.51 -2.06 -5.82
C ALA A 61 21.41 -2.65 -6.70
N ALA A 62 21.47 -3.94 -6.98
CA ALA A 62 20.45 -4.63 -7.78
C ALA A 62 19.09 -4.62 -7.06
N ALA A 63 19.08 -4.88 -5.76
CA ALA A 63 17.87 -4.86 -4.94
C ALA A 63 17.24 -3.45 -4.91
N LEU A 64 18.07 -2.41 -4.77
CA LEU A 64 17.60 -1.03 -4.80
C LEU A 64 16.99 -0.68 -6.16
N LYS A 65 17.64 -1.10 -7.24
CA LYS A 65 17.17 -0.88 -8.60
C LYS A 65 15.83 -1.55 -8.85
N ALA A 66 15.60 -2.72 -8.25
CA ALA A 66 14.33 -3.44 -8.32
C ALA A 66 13.27 -2.81 -7.38
N ALA A 67 13.69 -2.30 -6.22
CA ALA A 67 12.79 -1.73 -5.22
C ALA A 67 12.25 -0.36 -5.61
N ALA A 68 13.04 0.48 -6.24
CA ALA A 68 12.65 1.85 -6.58
C ALA A 68 11.36 1.92 -7.41
N PRO A 69 11.18 1.14 -8.51
CA PRO A 69 9.92 1.15 -9.25
C PRO A 69 8.73 0.70 -8.43
N VAL A 70 8.90 -0.27 -7.55
CA VAL A 70 7.83 -0.78 -6.68
C VAL A 70 7.37 0.33 -5.73
N ILE A 71 8.31 1.01 -5.09
CA ILE A 71 8.02 2.10 -4.17
C ILE A 71 7.30 3.24 -4.90
N ASP A 72 7.79 3.64 -6.07
CA ASP A 72 7.18 4.70 -6.88
C ASP A 72 5.77 4.33 -7.35
N ALA A 73 5.56 3.09 -7.77
CA ALA A 73 4.26 2.60 -8.20
C ALA A 73 3.25 2.64 -7.04
N MET A 74 3.67 2.26 -5.83
CA MET A 74 2.81 2.28 -4.65
C MET A 74 2.48 3.70 -4.22
N ALA A 75 3.41 4.64 -4.39
CA ALA A 75 3.16 6.06 -4.13
C ALA A 75 2.14 6.63 -5.12
N ARG A 76 2.26 6.28 -6.40
CA ARG A 76 1.30 6.70 -7.43
C ARG A 76 -0.11 6.16 -7.17
N LYS A 77 -0.21 4.94 -6.65
CA LYS A 77 -1.49 4.32 -6.31
C LYS A 77 -2.09 4.85 -5.01
N GLY A 78 -1.35 5.69 -4.27
CA GLY A 78 -1.80 6.22 -3.00
C GLY A 78 -1.71 5.23 -1.84
N ILE A 79 -1.03 4.11 -2.01
CA ILE A 79 -0.84 3.11 -0.95
C ILE A 79 0.09 3.66 0.12
N ILE A 80 1.14 4.35 -0.29
CA ILE A 80 2.04 5.09 0.59
C ILE A 80 2.10 6.54 0.13
N HIS A 81 2.39 7.45 1.06
CA HIS A 81 2.54 8.85 0.71
C HIS A 81 3.84 9.07 -0.05
N ARG A 82 3.83 10.01 -1.02
CA ARG A 82 5.01 10.34 -1.83
C ARG A 82 6.24 10.71 -0.98
N ASN A 83 6.02 11.38 0.15
CA ASN A 83 7.10 11.74 1.06
C ASN A 83 7.74 10.51 1.71
N LYS A 84 6.91 9.52 2.06
CA LYS A 84 7.41 8.25 2.60
C LYS A 84 8.20 7.49 1.54
N ALA A 85 7.72 7.47 0.30
CA ALA A 85 8.42 6.86 -0.82
C ALA A 85 9.79 7.51 -1.05
N ALA A 86 9.83 8.83 -1.06
CA ALA A 86 11.06 9.59 -1.21
C ALA A 86 12.05 9.29 -0.09
N ARG A 87 11.57 9.21 1.15
CA ARG A 87 12.40 8.85 2.31
C ARG A 87 13.00 7.45 2.18
N HIS A 88 12.18 6.48 1.82
CA HIS A 88 12.65 5.10 1.60
C HIS A 88 13.75 5.06 0.55
N LYS A 89 13.52 5.68 -0.61
CA LYS A 89 14.48 5.69 -1.68
C LYS A 89 15.79 6.37 -1.27
N SER A 90 15.70 7.53 -0.62
CA SER A 90 16.87 8.28 -0.15
C SER A 90 17.70 7.49 0.85
N ARG A 91 17.03 6.91 1.86
CA ARG A 91 17.72 6.14 2.90
C ARG A 91 18.37 4.89 2.34
N LEU A 92 17.66 4.16 1.47
CA LEU A 92 18.20 2.96 0.85
C LEU A 92 19.38 3.30 -0.07
N ALA A 93 19.27 4.35 -0.87
CA ALA A 93 20.35 4.80 -1.72
C ALA A 93 21.60 5.19 -0.89
N ALA A 94 21.40 5.88 0.22
CA ALA A 94 22.50 6.25 1.13
C ALA A 94 23.17 5.02 1.72
N GLN A 95 22.40 4.01 2.14
CA GLN A 95 22.93 2.76 2.68
C GLN A 95 23.77 1.99 1.65
N VAL A 96 23.25 1.89 0.43
CA VAL A 96 23.96 1.22 -0.68
C VAL A 96 25.24 1.99 -1.03
N LYS A 97 25.15 3.32 -1.07
CA LYS A 97 26.31 4.17 -1.36
C LYS A 97 27.39 4.04 -0.28
N ALA A 98 26.99 3.88 0.97
CA ALA A 98 27.92 3.68 2.09
C ALA A 98 28.75 2.40 1.92
N LEU A 99 28.22 1.37 1.27
CA LEU A 99 28.94 0.14 0.98
C LEU A 99 30.07 0.33 -0.03
N SER A 100 30.02 1.40 -0.84
CA SER A 100 31.06 1.63 -1.82
C SER A 100 32.33 2.28 -1.24
N LYS A 101 32.27 2.62 0.02
CA LYS A 101 33.44 3.11 0.76
C LYS A 101 34.07 1.95 1.50
#